data_7184b89e268c55d361042e1270509167
#
_entry.id   7184b89e268c55d361042e1270509167
#
_cell.length_a   1.000
_cell.length_b   1.000
_cell.length_c   1.000
_cell.angle_alpha   90.00
_cell.angle_beta   90.00
_cell.angle_gamma   90.00
#
_symmetry.space_group_name_H-M   'P 1'
#
loop_
_entity.id
_entity.type
_entity.pdbx_description
1 polymer ?
#
loop_
_entity_poly.entity_id
_entity_poly.type
_entity_poly.pdbx_seq_one_letter_code
_entity_poly.pdbx_strand_id
1 'polypeptide(L)'
;MGCRGLASKLAIACTAVVFLLLTVSRLRAAGSSDALELDLLLPTTTPVLNATTQQSAFSFDANSATLPFTPPFRTKGRHILDARNASVKLTSVNWYGASDVNFIPSGLDVRHRDDIAALIRGLGFNSVRLPYSDEMVRKNALIDAQLLAANLDLVPDGEKGARALDVFTAVVESLTTAGLLVIVNNHITQATWCCGANLCDAGWSNDWLGGSLLCRVSQTEEQWIENWETVMSPVARNPLVIGADLRNEVRGLWGTMHWDSWASAAEKAAERLLDLNPNWLIIVEGISSANDLSGVRHRPVELSYPDRVVYSAHVYSWSGWGALYPYSRRTYESFAADMRKNWAYLLEEDRAPVWVGEMGTPDKPGKGDQNYWNHLVRFLREVDASWGYWAINPRKPAGNEWESYGLVGDGWDRESVRWDYRMEDLRQLGLGMAS
;
A
#
# COMPACT_ATOMS: atom_id res chain seq x y z
N MET A 1 -28.53 -30.24 28.40
CA MET A 1 -27.63 -29.21 28.94
C MET A 1 -27.01 -28.43 27.80
N GLY A 2 -27.64 -27.38 27.26
CA GLY A 2 -27.15 -26.72 26.02
C GLY A 2 -27.70 -25.33 25.75
N CYS A 3 -28.77 -24.88 26.39
CA CYS A 3 -29.40 -23.60 26.05
C CYS A 3 -29.06 -22.37 26.91
N ARG A 4 -28.33 -22.57 28.02
CA ARG A 4 -27.96 -21.43 28.91
C ARG A 4 -26.68 -20.66 28.51
N GLY A 5 -25.81 -21.25 27.68
CA GLY A 5 -24.53 -20.62 27.25
C GLY A 5 -24.66 -19.65 26.08
N LEU A 6 -25.69 -19.79 25.26
CA LEU A 6 -25.89 -18.93 24.08
C LEU A 6 -26.54 -17.58 24.45
N ALA A 7 -27.46 -17.61 25.40
CA ALA A 7 -28.17 -16.41 25.87
C ALA A 7 -27.23 -15.41 26.61
N SER A 8 -26.25 -15.90 27.36
CA SER A 8 -25.28 -15.01 28.05
C SER A 8 -24.29 -14.34 27.10
N LYS A 9 -23.91 -15.01 26.02
CA LYS A 9 -22.99 -14.41 25.01
C LYS A 9 -23.69 -13.37 24.13
N LEU A 10 -24.99 -13.56 23.83
CA LEU A 10 -25.79 -12.54 23.12
C LEU A 10 -26.04 -11.31 24.00
N ALA A 11 -26.27 -11.48 25.30
CA ALA A 11 -26.49 -10.39 26.23
C ALA A 11 -25.22 -9.50 26.39
N ILE A 12 -24.03 -10.10 26.43
CA ILE A 12 -22.76 -9.37 26.53
C ILE A 12 -22.47 -8.58 25.24
N ALA A 13 -22.77 -9.14 24.07
CA ALA A 13 -22.61 -8.46 22.79
C ALA A 13 -23.58 -7.26 22.64
N CYS A 14 -24.84 -7.41 23.02
CA CYS A 14 -25.80 -6.30 23.01
C CYS A 14 -25.44 -5.20 24.00
N THR A 15 -24.89 -5.51 25.17
CA THR A 15 -24.49 -4.50 26.15
C THR A 15 -23.29 -3.68 25.68
N ALA A 16 -22.34 -4.31 24.99
CA ALA A 16 -21.19 -3.61 24.41
C ALA A 16 -21.59 -2.64 23.26
N VAL A 17 -22.53 -3.01 22.42
CA VAL A 17 -23.04 -2.15 21.35
C VAL A 17 -23.85 -0.98 21.90
N VAL A 18 -24.67 -1.18 22.94
CA VAL A 18 -25.44 -0.11 23.59
C VAL A 18 -24.50 0.86 24.32
N PHE A 19 -23.43 0.39 24.97
CA PHE A 19 -22.43 1.24 25.61
C PHE A 19 -21.64 2.07 24.59
N LEU A 20 -21.33 1.51 23.42
CA LEU A 20 -20.65 2.23 22.33
C LEU A 20 -21.56 3.32 21.74
N LEU A 21 -22.85 3.05 21.56
CA LEU A 21 -23.82 4.02 21.06
C LEU A 21 -24.11 5.15 22.04
N LEU A 22 -24.10 4.87 23.34
CA LEU A 22 -24.33 5.87 24.40
C LEU A 22 -23.10 6.77 24.64
N THR A 23 -21.90 6.28 24.44
CA THR A 23 -20.67 7.10 24.50
C THR A 23 -20.55 8.05 23.32
N VAL A 24 -20.93 7.60 22.12
CA VAL A 24 -20.94 8.45 20.92
C VAL A 24 -22.00 9.57 21.02
N SER A 25 -23.17 9.30 21.62
CA SER A 25 -24.20 10.33 21.83
C SER A 25 -23.84 11.37 22.88
N ARG A 26 -23.04 11.02 23.90
CA ARG A 26 -22.59 11.99 24.96
C ARG A 26 -21.45 12.90 24.46
N LEU A 27 -20.61 12.47 23.54
CA LEU A 27 -19.58 13.31 22.93
C LEU A 27 -20.14 14.31 21.91
N ARG A 28 -21.35 14.11 21.38
CA ARG A 28 -22.05 15.06 20.51
C ARG A 28 -22.79 16.19 21.21
N ALA A 29 -23.07 16.06 22.50
CA ALA A 29 -23.82 17.06 23.26
C ALA A 29 -22.96 18.23 23.80
N ALA A 30 -21.65 18.19 23.63
CA ALA A 30 -20.71 19.18 24.18
C ALA A 30 -20.13 20.17 23.14
N GLY A 31 -20.63 20.20 21.91
CA GLY A 31 -20.12 21.09 20.86
C GLY A 31 -21.22 21.61 19.95
N SER A 32 -21.99 22.60 20.38
CA SER A 32 -22.82 23.38 19.47
C SER A 32 -22.79 24.84 19.86
N SER A 33 -22.21 25.68 19.05
CA SER A 33 -22.74 26.99 18.61
C SER A 33 -21.72 27.60 17.65
N ASP A 34 -22.09 27.75 16.42
CA ASP A 34 -22.17 28.97 15.63
C ASP A 34 -22.42 28.63 14.16
N ALA A 35 -23.68 28.88 13.77
CA ALA A 35 -24.08 28.82 12.36
C ALA A 35 -23.76 30.17 11.72
N LEU A 36 -23.05 30.14 10.58
CA LEU A 36 -23.01 31.24 9.61
C LEU A 36 -23.56 30.73 8.29
N GLU A 37 -24.73 31.26 7.93
CA GLU A 37 -25.33 31.16 6.60
C GLU A 37 -24.40 31.79 5.56
N LEU A 38 -24.17 31.09 4.46
CA LEU A 38 -23.63 31.69 3.23
C LEU A 38 -24.42 31.21 2.01
N ASP A 39 -24.95 32.19 1.30
CA ASP A 39 -25.81 32.11 0.12
C ASP A 39 -25.16 31.36 -1.05
N LEU A 40 -25.96 30.52 -1.68
CA LEU A 40 -25.71 29.87 -2.96
C LEU A 40 -25.92 30.84 -4.12
N LEU A 41 -24.87 31.15 -4.86
CA LEU A 41 -24.95 31.62 -6.24
C LEU A 41 -24.07 30.75 -7.13
N LEU A 42 -24.71 29.91 -7.95
CA LEU A 42 -24.09 29.17 -9.03
C LEU A 42 -24.00 30.06 -10.30
N PRO A 43 -22.87 30.09 -10.99
CA PRO A 43 -22.86 30.38 -12.42
C PRO A 43 -22.56 29.10 -13.22
N THR A 44 -23.54 28.75 -14.06
CA THR A 44 -23.38 27.78 -15.16
C THR A 44 -22.61 28.43 -16.31
N THR A 45 -21.34 28.04 -16.51
CA THR A 45 -20.70 28.09 -17.83
C THR A 45 -19.54 27.10 -17.85
N THR A 46 -19.68 26.07 -18.67
CA THR A 46 -18.62 25.15 -19.08
C THR A 46 -17.63 25.86 -20.01
N PRO A 47 -16.32 25.88 -19.72
CA PRO A 47 -15.32 26.20 -20.73
C PRO A 47 -14.89 24.90 -21.42
N VAL A 48 -15.00 24.91 -22.75
CA VAL A 48 -14.35 23.94 -23.62
C VAL A 48 -12.83 24.16 -23.50
N LEU A 49 -12.14 23.27 -22.85
CA LEU A 49 -10.67 23.25 -22.78
C LEU A 49 -10.12 22.65 -24.07
N ASN A 50 -9.57 23.50 -24.91
CA ASN A 50 -8.61 23.12 -25.95
C ASN A 50 -7.32 22.65 -25.25
N ALA A 51 -7.20 21.35 -25.03
CA ALA A 51 -5.97 20.73 -24.52
C ALA A 51 -4.97 20.57 -25.66
N THR A 52 -4.13 21.59 -25.87
CA THR A 52 -2.82 21.40 -26.50
C THR A 52 -1.81 21.12 -25.38
N THR A 53 -1.88 19.92 -24.82
CA THR A 53 -0.84 19.42 -23.93
C THR A 53 0.33 18.97 -24.81
N GLN A 54 1.45 19.65 -24.73
CA GLN A 54 2.73 19.12 -25.21
C GLN A 54 3.01 17.83 -24.44
N GLN A 55 2.81 16.70 -25.12
CA GLN A 55 3.25 15.40 -24.63
C GLN A 55 4.78 15.40 -24.63
N SER A 56 5.40 15.53 -23.46
CA SER A 56 6.80 15.16 -23.29
C SER A 56 6.90 13.67 -23.61
N ALA A 57 7.52 13.35 -24.73
CA ALA A 57 7.88 11.99 -25.07
C ALA A 57 8.90 11.52 -24.02
N PHE A 58 8.53 10.53 -23.22
CA PHE A 58 9.41 9.86 -22.27
C PHE A 58 10.55 9.22 -23.06
N SER A 59 11.70 9.89 -23.16
CA SER A 59 12.91 9.30 -23.73
C SER A 59 13.71 8.67 -22.60
N PHE A 60 13.68 7.36 -22.54
CA PHE A 60 14.60 6.58 -21.70
C PHE A 60 16.02 6.82 -22.21
N ASP A 61 16.86 7.50 -21.45
CA ASP A 61 18.26 7.70 -21.81
C ASP A 61 19.01 6.37 -21.62
N ALA A 62 19.32 5.70 -22.71
CA ALA A 62 19.96 4.39 -22.76
C ALA A 62 21.41 4.39 -22.23
N ASN A 63 21.91 5.52 -21.70
CA ASN A 63 23.26 5.65 -21.15
C ASN A 63 23.38 5.46 -19.64
N SER A 64 22.28 5.19 -18.93
CA SER A 64 22.36 4.81 -17.52
C SER A 64 22.57 3.29 -17.40
N ALA A 65 23.25 2.86 -16.36
CA ALA A 65 23.60 1.47 -16.06
C ALA A 65 22.49 0.48 -16.44
N THR A 66 22.81 -0.52 -17.26
CA THR A 66 21.83 -1.51 -17.76
C THR A 66 21.06 -2.11 -16.60
N LEU A 67 19.72 -1.93 -16.62
CA LEU A 67 18.86 -2.54 -15.63
C LEU A 67 19.03 -4.07 -15.67
N PRO A 68 19.04 -4.76 -14.53
CA PRO A 68 19.19 -6.21 -14.48
C PRO A 68 17.97 -6.96 -15.06
N PHE A 69 16.91 -6.25 -15.41
CA PHE A 69 15.64 -6.76 -15.92
C PHE A 69 15.16 -5.92 -17.12
N THR A 70 14.31 -6.52 -17.94
CA THR A 70 13.74 -5.87 -19.15
C THR A 70 12.22 -5.95 -19.12
N PRO A 71 11.49 -4.80 -18.98
CA PRO A 71 10.03 -4.77 -19.12
C PRO A 71 9.58 -5.23 -20.52
N PRO A 72 8.32 -5.67 -20.71
CA PRO A 72 7.29 -5.84 -19.68
C PRO A 72 7.45 -7.13 -18.87
N PHE A 73 6.79 -7.16 -17.71
CA PHE A 73 6.79 -8.32 -16.83
C PHE A 73 5.52 -9.16 -17.01
N ARG A 74 5.62 -10.46 -16.70
CA ARG A 74 4.50 -11.39 -16.66
C ARG A 74 4.70 -12.46 -15.59
N THR A 75 3.64 -13.16 -15.23
CA THR A 75 3.72 -14.28 -14.29
C THR A 75 3.78 -15.63 -15.00
N LYS A 76 4.46 -16.59 -14.40
CA LYS A 76 4.44 -18.00 -14.85
C LYS A 76 4.77 -18.90 -13.65
N GLY A 77 3.82 -19.77 -13.26
CA GLY A 77 3.97 -20.52 -12.04
C GLY A 77 4.28 -19.57 -10.88
N ARG A 78 5.23 -19.89 -10.05
CA ARG A 78 5.67 -19.07 -8.91
C ARG A 78 6.50 -17.83 -9.26
N HIS A 79 6.82 -17.60 -10.53
CA HIS A 79 7.79 -16.61 -10.95
C HIS A 79 7.16 -15.37 -11.59
N ILE A 80 7.75 -14.22 -11.32
CA ILE A 80 7.64 -13.02 -12.14
C ILE A 80 8.78 -13.08 -13.15
N LEU A 81 8.47 -13.00 -14.43
CA LEU A 81 9.44 -13.06 -15.51
C LEU A 81 9.52 -11.72 -16.24
N ASP A 82 10.72 -11.34 -16.65
CA ASP A 82 10.95 -10.21 -17.56
C ASP A 82 10.72 -10.61 -19.05
N ALA A 83 10.82 -9.65 -19.94
CA ALA A 83 10.64 -9.87 -21.38
C ALA A 83 11.65 -10.88 -21.98
N ARG A 84 12.79 -11.11 -21.31
CA ARG A 84 13.80 -12.12 -21.70
C ARG A 84 13.55 -13.47 -21.05
N ASN A 85 12.43 -13.65 -20.33
CA ASN A 85 12.10 -14.82 -19.52
C ASN A 85 13.05 -15.06 -18.32
N ALA A 86 13.80 -14.05 -17.90
CA ALA A 86 14.57 -14.12 -16.68
C ALA A 86 13.64 -13.92 -15.47
N SER A 87 13.84 -14.72 -14.41
CA SER A 87 13.09 -14.57 -13.17
C SER A 87 13.52 -13.28 -12.45
N VAL A 88 12.55 -12.50 -12.00
CA VAL A 88 12.74 -11.25 -11.28
C VAL A 88 12.20 -11.40 -9.87
N LYS A 89 13.10 -11.29 -8.89
CA LYS A 89 12.74 -11.21 -7.47
C LYS A 89 12.56 -9.75 -7.08
N LEU A 90 11.40 -9.37 -6.57
CA LEU A 90 11.16 -8.04 -6.06
C LEU A 90 11.76 -7.92 -4.65
N THR A 91 12.65 -6.96 -4.48
CA THR A 91 13.23 -6.53 -3.21
C THR A 91 12.80 -5.09 -2.98
N SER A 92 11.63 -4.92 -2.39
CA SER A 92 10.92 -3.64 -2.35
C SER A 92 11.09 -2.93 -1.02
N VAL A 93 10.91 -1.61 -1.04
CA VAL A 93 10.65 -0.82 0.16
C VAL A 93 9.38 -0.02 -0.01
N ASN A 94 8.64 0.19 1.08
CA ASN A 94 7.47 1.05 1.12
C ASN A 94 7.91 2.50 1.39
N TRP A 95 7.41 3.45 0.58
CA TRP A 95 7.59 4.88 0.81
C TRP A 95 6.22 5.54 0.93
N TYR A 96 5.78 5.74 2.16
CA TYR A 96 4.43 6.23 2.46
C TYR A 96 4.36 7.74 2.69
N GLY A 97 3.13 8.26 2.84
CA GLY A 97 2.78 9.66 3.07
C GLY A 97 1.62 10.13 2.22
N ALA A 98 1.53 9.73 0.93
CA ALA A 98 0.41 10.10 0.08
C ALA A 98 -0.92 9.41 0.49
N SER A 99 -0.86 8.38 1.30
CA SER A 99 -2.00 7.75 1.95
C SER A 99 -2.46 8.47 3.23
N ASP A 100 -1.75 9.49 3.67
CA ASP A 100 -1.99 10.20 4.93
C ASP A 100 -2.43 11.66 4.69
N VAL A 101 -2.63 12.40 5.76
CA VAL A 101 -3.23 13.76 5.80
C VAL A 101 -2.50 14.79 4.95
N ASN A 102 -1.23 14.59 4.64
CA ASN A 102 -0.45 15.47 3.79
C ASN A 102 -0.62 15.18 2.28
N PHE A 103 -1.23 14.05 1.89
CA PHE A 103 -1.50 13.64 0.51
C PHE A 103 -0.28 13.54 -0.42
N ILE A 104 0.93 13.53 0.11
CA ILE A 104 2.19 13.39 -0.64
C ILE A 104 3.14 12.41 0.06
N PRO A 105 4.05 11.71 -0.65
CA PRO A 105 5.11 10.95 -0.01
C PRO A 105 5.93 11.84 0.93
N SER A 106 6.30 11.29 2.10
CA SER A 106 7.00 12.09 3.13
C SER A 106 8.43 12.42 2.73
N GLY A 107 8.98 13.49 3.33
CA GLY A 107 10.38 13.88 3.17
C GLY A 107 10.64 14.90 2.05
N LEU A 108 9.60 15.29 1.28
CA LEU A 108 9.73 16.24 0.18
C LEU A 108 10.00 17.69 0.65
N ASP A 109 9.78 17.96 1.91
CA ASP A 109 10.17 19.20 2.60
C ASP A 109 11.67 19.23 2.97
N VAL A 110 12.29 18.06 3.12
CA VAL A 110 13.66 17.89 3.59
C VAL A 110 14.65 17.59 2.46
N ARG A 111 14.24 16.75 1.50
CA ARG A 111 15.11 16.23 0.44
C ARG A 111 14.41 16.25 -0.91
N HIS A 112 15.16 16.52 -1.98
CA HIS A 112 14.63 16.40 -3.33
C HIS A 112 14.24 14.95 -3.64
N ARG A 113 13.12 14.76 -4.34
CA ARG A 113 12.58 13.43 -4.67
C ARG A 113 13.57 12.54 -5.43
N ASP A 114 14.41 13.15 -6.30
CA ASP A 114 15.43 12.42 -7.05
C ASP A 114 16.53 11.88 -6.13
N ASP A 115 16.92 12.66 -5.12
CA ASP A 115 17.90 12.22 -4.13
C ASP A 115 17.37 11.08 -3.26
N ILE A 116 16.07 11.14 -2.89
CA ILE A 116 15.42 10.04 -2.15
C ILE A 116 15.34 8.79 -3.03
N ALA A 117 14.99 8.92 -4.31
CA ALA A 117 14.98 7.81 -5.26
C ALA A 117 16.38 7.21 -5.43
N ALA A 118 17.40 8.04 -5.57
CA ALA A 118 18.80 7.61 -5.66
C ALA A 118 19.27 6.92 -4.36
N LEU A 119 18.85 7.42 -3.19
CA LEU A 119 19.12 6.78 -1.91
C LEU A 119 18.51 5.38 -1.85
N ILE A 120 17.23 5.23 -2.17
CA ILE A 120 16.53 3.93 -2.18
C ILE A 120 17.25 2.95 -3.12
N ARG A 121 17.61 3.40 -4.33
CA ARG A 121 18.37 2.60 -5.28
C ARG A 121 19.75 2.23 -4.75
N GLY A 122 20.46 3.17 -4.13
CA GLY A 122 21.79 2.98 -3.54
C GLY A 122 21.80 2.04 -2.32
N LEU A 123 20.67 1.89 -1.63
CA LEU A 123 20.50 0.90 -0.56
C LEU A 123 20.30 -0.53 -1.11
N GLY A 124 20.09 -0.67 -2.44
CA GLY A 124 20.01 -1.96 -3.12
C GLY A 124 18.59 -2.45 -3.39
N PHE A 125 17.56 -1.68 -3.06
CA PHE A 125 16.20 -1.98 -3.46
C PHE A 125 16.05 -1.91 -4.99
N ASN A 126 15.24 -2.79 -5.55
CA ASN A 126 14.92 -2.77 -6.97
C ASN A 126 13.52 -2.26 -7.26
N SER A 127 12.71 -2.09 -6.24
CA SER A 127 11.31 -1.66 -6.38
C SER A 127 10.83 -0.85 -5.17
N VAL A 128 9.82 -0.01 -5.42
CA VAL A 128 9.13 0.79 -4.39
C VAL A 128 7.64 0.50 -4.45
N ARG A 129 7.04 0.20 -3.31
CA ARG A 129 5.59 0.24 -3.13
C ARG A 129 5.23 1.64 -2.65
N LEU A 130 4.37 2.32 -3.42
CA LEU A 130 4.00 3.72 -3.21
C LEU A 130 2.53 3.84 -2.84
N PRO A 131 2.20 3.91 -1.54
CA PRO A 131 0.82 4.00 -1.04
C PRO A 131 0.17 5.35 -1.29
N TYR A 132 -1.12 5.35 -1.70
CA TYR A 132 -1.97 6.54 -1.78
C TYR A 132 -3.34 6.29 -1.11
N SER A 133 -4.08 7.36 -0.77
CA SER A 133 -5.46 7.27 -0.32
C SER A 133 -6.45 7.71 -1.40
N ASP A 134 -7.65 7.10 -1.41
CA ASP A 134 -8.74 7.54 -2.29
C ASP A 134 -9.09 9.01 -2.06
N GLU A 135 -9.00 9.46 -0.80
CA GLU A 135 -9.24 10.86 -0.46
C GLU A 135 -8.24 11.81 -1.11
N MET A 136 -6.97 11.42 -1.23
CA MET A 136 -5.95 12.19 -1.97
C MET A 136 -6.39 12.39 -3.42
N VAL A 137 -6.83 11.32 -4.08
CA VAL A 137 -7.27 11.36 -5.48
C VAL A 137 -8.48 12.27 -5.65
N ARG A 138 -9.51 12.05 -4.85
CA ARG A 138 -10.79 12.77 -4.94
C ARG A 138 -10.67 14.25 -4.61
N LYS A 139 -9.81 14.62 -3.66
CA LYS A 139 -9.56 16.01 -3.30
C LYS A 139 -8.59 16.68 -4.24
N ASN A 140 -7.58 15.97 -4.70
CA ASN A 140 -6.45 16.50 -5.44
C ASN A 140 -6.03 17.88 -4.90
N ALA A 141 -5.79 17.92 -3.57
CA ALA A 141 -5.58 19.15 -2.82
C ALA A 141 -4.34 19.93 -3.32
N LEU A 142 -4.38 21.25 -3.18
CA LEU A 142 -3.17 22.05 -3.33
C LEU A 142 -2.28 21.80 -2.10
N ILE A 143 -1.08 21.29 -2.35
CA ILE A 143 -0.05 21.03 -1.34
C ILE A 143 0.75 22.30 -1.12
N ASP A 144 0.83 22.74 0.13
CA ASP A 144 1.58 23.94 0.50
C ASP A 144 3.07 23.81 0.12
N ALA A 145 3.66 24.87 -0.44
CA ALA A 145 5.06 24.91 -0.84
C ALA A 145 6.03 24.61 0.32
N GLN A 146 5.63 24.78 1.59
CA GLN A 146 6.46 24.42 2.73
C GLN A 146 6.63 22.89 2.84
N LEU A 147 5.62 22.11 2.48
CA LEU A 147 5.70 20.64 2.42
C LEU A 147 6.50 20.16 1.20
N LEU A 148 6.83 21.05 0.29
CA LEU A 148 7.63 20.84 -0.92
C LEU A 148 8.94 21.63 -0.89
N ALA A 149 9.42 22.07 0.27
CA ALA A 149 10.52 23.02 0.39
C ALA A 149 11.82 22.58 -0.31
N ALA A 150 12.07 21.27 -0.41
CA ALA A 150 13.18 20.72 -1.18
C ALA A 150 12.79 20.36 -2.64
N ASN A 151 11.57 20.67 -3.10
CA ASN A 151 11.01 20.33 -4.41
C ASN A 151 10.21 21.50 -5.00
N LEU A 152 10.73 22.72 -4.90
CA LEU A 152 10.03 23.91 -5.36
C LEU A 152 9.87 23.96 -6.90
N ASP A 153 10.60 23.14 -7.63
CA ASP A 153 10.42 22.92 -9.07
C ASP A 153 9.05 22.32 -9.42
N LEU A 154 8.35 21.72 -8.45
CA LEU A 154 6.98 21.22 -8.60
C LEU A 154 5.92 22.32 -8.45
N VAL A 155 6.29 23.47 -7.90
CA VAL A 155 5.35 24.57 -7.65
C VAL A 155 5.34 25.47 -8.89
N PRO A 156 4.20 25.60 -9.60
CA PRO A 156 4.12 26.47 -10.77
C PRO A 156 4.41 27.93 -10.42
N ASP A 157 4.96 28.68 -11.36
CA ASP A 157 5.30 30.10 -11.19
C ASP A 157 4.08 30.91 -10.73
N GLY A 158 4.24 31.64 -9.62
CA GLY A 158 3.18 32.44 -9.02
C GLY A 158 2.16 31.70 -8.17
N GLU A 159 2.25 30.37 -8.09
CA GLU A 159 1.40 29.54 -7.24
C GLU A 159 1.99 29.36 -5.84
N LYS A 160 1.12 28.96 -4.88
CA LYS A 160 1.52 28.71 -3.48
C LYS A 160 1.80 27.24 -3.20
N GLY A 161 1.69 26.37 -4.19
CA GLY A 161 1.83 24.93 -4.04
C GLY A 161 1.58 24.19 -5.35
N ALA A 162 1.60 22.85 -5.28
CA ALA A 162 1.33 21.95 -6.39
C ALA A 162 0.14 21.03 -6.07
N ARG A 163 -0.53 20.49 -7.08
CA ARG A 163 -1.61 19.52 -6.86
C ARG A 163 -1.06 18.16 -6.39
N ALA A 164 -1.76 17.51 -5.48
CA ALA A 164 -1.32 16.24 -4.89
C ALA A 164 -1.02 15.16 -5.95
N LEU A 165 -1.85 15.03 -6.98
CA LEU A 165 -1.64 14.08 -8.07
C LEU A 165 -0.42 14.41 -8.93
N ASP A 166 -0.11 15.69 -9.16
CA ASP A 166 1.07 16.11 -9.91
C ASP A 166 2.34 15.77 -9.12
N VAL A 167 2.33 16.03 -7.80
CA VAL A 167 3.43 15.65 -6.91
C VAL A 167 3.63 14.13 -6.89
N PHE A 168 2.53 13.36 -6.78
CA PHE A 168 2.58 11.89 -6.79
C PHE A 168 3.18 11.38 -8.10
N THR A 169 2.73 11.90 -9.24
CA THR A 169 3.24 11.54 -10.57
C THR A 169 4.73 11.87 -10.69
N ALA A 170 5.15 13.06 -10.25
CA ALA A 170 6.57 13.45 -10.28
C ALA A 170 7.46 12.54 -9.41
N VAL A 171 6.95 12.08 -8.25
CA VAL A 171 7.67 11.09 -7.43
C VAL A 171 7.80 9.74 -8.16
N VAL A 172 6.74 9.27 -8.84
CA VAL A 172 6.82 8.06 -9.67
C VAL A 172 7.87 8.22 -10.77
N GLU A 173 7.93 9.37 -11.44
CA GLU A 173 8.93 9.67 -12.47
C GLU A 173 10.35 9.65 -11.91
N SER A 174 10.59 10.26 -10.74
CA SER A 174 11.88 10.24 -10.08
C SER A 174 12.35 8.83 -9.72
N LEU A 175 11.45 8.01 -9.17
CA LEU A 175 11.74 6.61 -8.84
C LEU A 175 12.12 5.81 -10.09
N THR A 176 11.36 5.95 -11.16
CA THR A 176 11.63 5.21 -12.40
C THR A 176 12.87 5.74 -13.13
N THR A 177 13.16 7.03 -13.07
CA THR A 177 14.41 7.63 -13.57
C THR A 177 15.63 7.09 -12.83
N ALA A 178 15.51 6.83 -11.53
CA ALA A 178 16.55 6.15 -10.75
C ALA A 178 16.67 4.65 -11.06
N GLY A 179 15.85 4.10 -11.96
CA GLY A 179 15.86 2.69 -12.34
C GLY A 179 15.16 1.77 -11.34
N LEU A 180 14.26 2.30 -10.52
CA LEU A 180 13.42 1.54 -9.61
C LEU A 180 12.11 1.14 -10.28
N LEU A 181 11.67 -0.09 -10.05
CA LEU A 181 10.32 -0.52 -10.37
C LEU A 181 9.33 0.10 -9.40
N VAL A 182 8.18 0.53 -9.88
CA VAL A 182 7.15 1.13 -9.03
C VAL A 182 5.90 0.25 -9.04
N ILE A 183 5.40 -0.05 -7.85
CA ILE A 183 4.11 -0.67 -7.59
C ILE A 183 3.27 0.38 -6.87
N VAL A 184 2.23 0.88 -7.53
CA VAL A 184 1.28 1.81 -6.92
C VAL A 184 0.32 1.03 -6.05
N ASN A 185 0.02 1.52 -4.83
CA ASN A 185 -0.85 0.83 -3.89
C ASN A 185 -2.00 1.73 -3.43
N ASN A 186 -3.24 1.25 -3.57
CA ASN A 186 -4.39 1.87 -2.92
C ASN A 186 -4.44 1.46 -1.45
N HIS A 187 -3.97 2.36 -0.57
CA HIS A 187 -3.71 2.00 0.81
C HIS A 187 -4.93 2.11 1.72
N ILE A 188 -5.72 3.16 1.54
CA ILE A 188 -6.81 3.51 2.44
C ILE A 188 -7.80 4.43 1.75
N THR A 189 -9.06 4.41 2.19
CA THR A 189 -10.09 5.32 1.64
C THR A 189 -9.93 6.73 2.20
N GLN A 190 -9.91 6.87 3.51
CA GLN A 190 -9.77 8.15 4.22
C GLN A 190 -8.31 8.36 4.60
N ALA A 191 -7.72 9.46 4.15
CA ALA A 191 -6.32 9.78 4.43
C ALA A 191 -6.03 9.87 5.93
N THR A 192 -5.38 8.86 6.44
CA THR A 192 -4.96 8.73 7.84
C THR A 192 -3.99 7.56 7.98
N TRP A 193 -3.40 7.39 9.16
CA TRP A 193 -2.60 6.22 9.46
C TRP A 193 -3.43 4.93 9.40
N CYS A 194 -3.03 3.97 8.60
CA CYS A 194 -3.66 2.65 8.50
C CYS A 194 -3.19 1.77 9.68
N CYS A 195 -3.80 0.67 10.04
CA CYS A 195 -5.05 0.06 9.63
C CYS A 195 -5.81 -0.31 10.89
N GLY A 196 -6.48 0.65 11.48
CA GLY A 196 -7.22 0.48 12.72
C GLY A 196 -8.56 -0.25 12.53
N ALA A 197 -9.37 -0.21 13.58
CA ALA A 197 -10.71 -0.81 13.60
C ALA A 197 -11.78 -0.02 12.83
N ASN A 198 -11.40 1.05 12.12
CA ASN A 198 -12.33 1.86 11.35
C ASN A 198 -12.85 1.09 10.13
N LEU A 199 -14.15 0.79 10.13
CA LEU A 199 -14.79 0.06 9.04
C LEU A 199 -14.87 0.86 7.73
N CYS A 200 -14.78 2.18 7.79
CA CYS A 200 -14.77 3.03 6.61
C CYS A 200 -13.56 2.77 5.69
N ASP A 201 -12.51 2.16 6.23
CA ASP A 201 -11.26 1.89 5.56
C ASP A 201 -10.95 0.38 5.45
N ALA A 202 -11.91 -0.47 5.83
CA ALA A 202 -11.70 -1.91 5.93
C ALA A 202 -11.73 -2.65 4.59
N GLY A 203 -12.43 -2.10 3.60
CA GLY A 203 -12.56 -2.65 2.25
C GLY A 203 -12.34 -1.59 1.17
N TRP A 204 -12.61 -1.95 -0.06
CA TRP A 204 -12.50 -1.08 -1.24
C TRP A 204 -13.72 -0.14 -1.40
N SER A 205 -14.85 -0.47 -0.77
CA SER A 205 -16.04 0.39 -0.70
C SER A 205 -16.57 0.45 0.72
N ASN A 206 -17.33 1.50 1.04
CA ASN A 206 -17.91 1.73 2.36
C ASN A 206 -19.33 2.34 2.32
N ASP A 207 -19.94 2.47 1.14
CA ASP A 207 -21.29 3.01 0.94
C ASP A 207 -22.35 2.18 1.65
N TRP A 208 -22.14 0.87 1.82
CA TRP A 208 -22.97 -0.05 2.59
C TRP A 208 -23.11 0.31 4.09
N LEU A 209 -22.19 1.12 4.63
CA LEU A 209 -22.23 1.63 6.01
C LEU A 209 -23.18 2.82 6.22
N GLY A 210 -23.99 3.20 5.22
CA GLY A 210 -24.88 4.36 5.30
C GLY A 210 -24.23 5.66 4.79
N GLY A 211 -23.20 5.54 3.99
CA GLY A 211 -22.58 6.66 3.27
C GLY A 211 -21.91 7.68 4.19
N SER A 212 -22.07 8.97 3.85
CA SER A 212 -21.41 10.11 4.55
C SER A 212 -21.83 10.32 6.01
N LEU A 213 -22.84 9.59 6.51
CA LEU A 213 -23.26 9.67 7.91
C LEU A 213 -22.22 9.09 8.88
N LEU A 214 -21.51 8.02 8.45
CA LEU A 214 -20.55 7.32 9.30
C LEU A 214 -19.10 7.51 8.84
N CYS A 215 -18.90 7.66 7.53
CA CYS A 215 -17.57 7.75 6.92
C CYS A 215 -17.35 9.17 6.38
N ARG A 216 -16.23 9.81 6.73
CA ARG A 216 -15.83 11.13 6.21
C ARG A 216 -15.69 11.12 4.69
N VAL A 217 -15.23 10.02 4.13
CA VAL A 217 -15.20 9.76 2.70
C VAL A 217 -16.06 8.53 2.44
N SER A 218 -17.20 8.72 1.79
CA SER A 218 -18.05 7.63 1.31
C SER A 218 -17.63 7.24 -0.10
N GLN A 219 -17.53 5.93 -0.37
CA GLN A 219 -17.01 5.40 -1.63
C GLN A 219 -17.74 4.13 -2.04
N THR A 220 -18.23 4.11 -3.27
CA THR A 220 -18.73 2.91 -3.95
C THR A 220 -17.57 2.13 -4.59
N GLU A 221 -17.83 0.88 -4.99
CA GLU A 221 -16.86 0.07 -5.75
C GLU A 221 -16.47 0.75 -7.06
N GLU A 222 -17.42 1.34 -7.80
CA GLU A 222 -17.14 2.05 -9.05
C GLU A 222 -16.24 3.27 -8.81
N GLN A 223 -16.50 4.07 -7.78
CA GLN A 223 -15.65 5.22 -7.45
C GLN A 223 -14.22 4.82 -7.06
N TRP A 224 -14.04 3.65 -6.42
CA TRP A 224 -12.72 3.11 -6.14
C TRP A 224 -11.99 2.74 -7.44
N ILE A 225 -12.68 2.16 -8.42
CA ILE A 225 -12.10 1.84 -9.74
C ILE A 225 -11.75 3.12 -10.50
N GLU A 226 -12.64 4.13 -10.52
CA GLU A 226 -12.38 5.43 -11.13
C GLU A 226 -11.16 6.16 -10.51
N ASN A 227 -10.97 6.04 -9.18
CA ASN A 227 -9.80 6.58 -8.51
C ASN A 227 -8.51 5.88 -9.00
N TRP A 228 -8.55 4.56 -9.19
CA TRP A 228 -7.45 3.81 -9.79
C TRP A 228 -7.11 4.28 -11.20
N GLU A 229 -8.10 4.44 -12.07
CA GLU A 229 -7.91 4.96 -13.43
C GLU A 229 -7.27 6.35 -13.40
N THR A 230 -7.73 7.20 -12.48
CA THR A 230 -7.20 8.57 -12.31
C THR A 230 -5.73 8.57 -11.93
N VAL A 231 -5.30 7.74 -10.99
CA VAL A 231 -3.91 7.67 -10.52
C VAL A 231 -2.99 7.02 -11.56
N MET A 232 -3.47 5.99 -12.25
CA MET A 232 -2.63 5.18 -13.13
C MET A 232 -2.54 5.75 -14.56
N SER A 233 -3.52 6.52 -15.02
CA SER A 233 -3.52 7.08 -16.37
C SER A 233 -2.29 7.94 -16.70
N PRO A 234 -1.81 8.87 -15.85
CA PRO A 234 -0.62 9.67 -16.14
C PRO A 234 0.65 8.84 -16.34
N VAL A 235 0.74 7.70 -15.66
CA VAL A 235 1.92 6.82 -15.65
C VAL A 235 1.79 5.58 -16.55
N ALA A 236 0.68 5.46 -17.29
CA ALA A 236 0.35 4.27 -18.06
C ALA A 236 1.40 3.89 -19.13
N ARG A 237 2.18 4.85 -19.61
CA ARG A 237 3.25 4.61 -20.60
C ARG A 237 4.63 4.38 -20.00
N ASN A 238 4.77 4.50 -18.67
CA ASN A 238 6.05 4.30 -18.02
C ASN A 238 6.31 2.79 -17.80
N PRO A 239 7.32 2.21 -18.47
CA PRO A 239 7.54 0.75 -18.43
C PRO A 239 8.05 0.25 -17.09
N LEU A 240 8.52 1.14 -16.19
CA LEU A 240 8.98 0.79 -14.86
C LEU A 240 7.89 0.94 -13.79
N VAL A 241 6.71 1.48 -14.14
CA VAL A 241 5.49 1.30 -13.34
C VAL A 241 4.93 -0.07 -13.71
N ILE A 242 5.24 -1.05 -12.87
CA ILE A 242 5.04 -2.47 -13.22
C ILE A 242 3.69 -3.03 -12.81
N GLY A 243 2.96 -2.34 -11.93
CA GLY A 243 1.66 -2.86 -11.51
C GLY A 243 0.96 -2.04 -10.44
N ALA A 244 -0.23 -2.52 -10.12
CA ALA A 244 -1.16 -1.97 -9.16
C ALA A 244 -1.44 -2.99 -8.05
N ASP A 245 -1.18 -2.59 -6.81
CA ASP A 245 -1.54 -3.32 -5.60
C ASP A 245 -2.90 -2.81 -5.12
N LEU A 246 -3.94 -3.59 -5.46
CA LEU A 246 -5.31 -3.11 -5.62
C LEU A 246 -5.93 -2.54 -4.36
N ARG A 247 -5.71 -3.17 -3.21
CA ARG A 247 -6.21 -2.65 -1.93
C ARG A 247 -5.45 -3.22 -0.76
N ASN A 248 -4.91 -2.31 0.06
CA ASN A 248 -4.18 -2.66 1.27
C ASN A 248 -5.09 -3.28 2.33
N GLU A 249 -4.65 -4.41 2.86
CA GLU A 249 -5.14 -5.03 4.08
C GLU A 249 -6.66 -5.15 4.19
N VAL A 250 -7.29 -5.70 3.16
CA VAL A 250 -8.73 -5.96 3.15
C VAL A 250 -9.13 -6.80 4.35
N ARG A 251 -10.07 -6.27 5.14
CA ARG A 251 -10.50 -6.86 6.41
C ARG A 251 -11.98 -6.61 6.67
N GLY A 252 -12.57 -7.41 7.53
CA GLY A 252 -13.95 -7.24 7.98
C GLY A 252 -14.06 -7.49 9.47
N LEU A 253 -15.24 -7.26 10.05
CA LEU A 253 -15.53 -7.67 11.42
C LEU A 253 -15.70 -9.19 11.46
N TRP A 254 -14.79 -9.90 12.14
CA TRP A 254 -14.90 -11.32 12.49
C TRP A 254 -15.40 -12.24 11.36
N GLY A 255 -14.69 -12.24 10.23
CA GLY A 255 -15.01 -13.14 9.11
C GLY A 255 -16.17 -12.66 8.23
N THR A 256 -16.56 -11.39 8.30
CA THR A 256 -17.54 -10.81 7.37
C THR A 256 -16.96 -10.50 5.99
N MET A 257 -15.64 -10.47 5.86
CA MET A 257 -14.98 -10.33 4.57
C MET A 257 -14.74 -11.73 3.99
N HIS A 258 -15.32 -12.00 2.84
CA HIS A 258 -15.18 -13.25 2.12
C HIS A 258 -14.23 -13.09 0.94
N TRP A 259 -13.36 -14.09 0.74
CA TRP A 259 -12.42 -14.11 -0.37
C TRP A 259 -13.11 -13.92 -1.73
N ASP A 260 -14.23 -14.62 -1.96
CA ASP A 260 -14.93 -14.57 -3.23
C ASP A 260 -15.44 -13.16 -3.59
N SER A 261 -15.89 -12.40 -2.59
CA SER A 261 -16.32 -11.01 -2.78
C SER A 261 -15.13 -10.12 -3.13
N TRP A 262 -14.01 -10.29 -2.43
CA TRP A 262 -12.79 -9.53 -2.70
C TRP A 262 -12.21 -9.88 -4.07
N ALA A 263 -12.10 -11.17 -4.41
CA ALA A 263 -11.61 -11.61 -5.69
C ALA A 263 -12.46 -11.05 -6.86
N SER A 264 -13.80 -11.04 -6.72
CA SER A 264 -14.69 -10.46 -7.74
C SER A 264 -14.49 -8.94 -7.91
N ALA A 265 -14.28 -8.21 -6.83
CA ALA A 265 -13.99 -6.77 -6.92
C ALA A 265 -12.60 -6.51 -7.53
N ALA A 266 -11.61 -7.32 -7.14
CA ALA A 266 -10.25 -7.26 -7.68
C ALA A 266 -10.24 -7.52 -9.20
N GLU A 267 -11.01 -8.49 -9.69
CA GLU A 267 -11.17 -8.77 -11.12
C GLU A 267 -11.71 -7.57 -11.89
N LYS A 268 -12.80 -6.96 -11.40
CA LYS A 268 -13.37 -5.76 -12.05
C LYS A 268 -12.39 -4.60 -12.15
N ALA A 269 -11.69 -4.29 -11.06
CA ALA A 269 -10.68 -3.23 -11.07
C ALA A 269 -9.51 -3.58 -11.99
N ALA A 270 -9.06 -4.84 -11.96
CA ALA A 270 -7.97 -5.33 -12.79
C ALA A 270 -8.27 -5.20 -14.29
N GLU A 271 -9.45 -5.62 -14.75
CA GLU A 271 -9.86 -5.50 -16.15
C GLU A 271 -9.78 -4.05 -16.64
N ARG A 272 -10.32 -3.10 -15.86
CA ARG A 272 -10.28 -1.67 -16.17
C ARG A 272 -8.85 -1.12 -16.24
N LEU A 273 -7.98 -1.55 -15.35
CA LEU A 273 -6.57 -1.16 -15.35
C LEU A 273 -5.80 -1.79 -16.52
N LEU A 274 -6.07 -3.03 -16.85
CA LEU A 274 -5.42 -3.72 -17.95
C LEU A 274 -5.90 -3.22 -19.32
N ASP A 275 -7.08 -2.63 -19.41
CA ASP A 275 -7.53 -1.88 -20.60
C ASP A 275 -6.69 -0.59 -20.80
N LEU A 276 -6.18 0.04 -19.73
CA LEU A 276 -5.26 1.18 -19.82
C LEU A 276 -3.84 0.74 -20.21
N ASN A 277 -3.35 -0.33 -19.60
CA ASN A 277 -2.05 -0.91 -19.93
C ASN A 277 -2.05 -2.43 -19.69
N PRO A 278 -2.08 -3.26 -20.74
CA PRO A 278 -2.15 -4.72 -20.65
C PRO A 278 -0.88 -5.39 -20.08
N ASN A 279 0.17 -4.61 -19.81
CA ASN A 279 1.44 -5.13 -19.30
C ASN A 279 1.58 -5.00 -17.77
N TRP A 280 0.65 -4.34 -17.09
CA TRP A 280 0.73 -4.25 -15.64
C TRP A 280 0.50 -5.59 -14.96
N LEU A 281 1.22 -5.80 -13.88
CA LEU A 281 0.93 -6.85 -12.91
C LEU A 281 -0.18 -6.36 -11.97
N ILE A 282 -1.11 -7.24 -11.70
CA ILE A 282 -2.21 -6.99 -10.75
C ILE A 282 -1.87 -7.71 -9.46
N ILE A 283 -1.62 -6.93 -8.42
CA ILE A 283 -1.31 -7.46 -7.11
C ILE A 283 -2.60 -7.54 -6.29
N VAL A 284 -2.91 -8.75 -5.82
CA VAL A 284 -4.11 -9.02 -5.03
C VAL A 284 -3.71 -9.52 -3.65
N GLU A 285 -3.95 -8.71 -2.64
CA GLU A 285 -3.64 -9.06 -1.26
C GLU A 285 -4.63 -10.09 -0.70
N GLY A 286 -4.17 -10.84 0.30
CA GLY A 286 -5.04 -11.72 1.08
C GLY A 286 -6.08 -10.95 1.88
N ILE A 287 -7.15 -11.61 2.30
CA ILE A 287 -8.07 -11.08 3.32
C ILE A 287 -7.44 -11.16 4.72
N SER A 288 -8.15 -10.69 5.74
CA SER A 288 -7.67 -10.67 7.13
C SER A 288 -6.39 -9.84 7.30
N SER A 289 -6.40 -8.62 6.78
CA SER A 289 -5.23 -7.73 6.73
C SER A 289 -4.05 -8.39 5.99
N ALA A 290 -4.31 -8.84 4.77
CA ALA A 290 -3.37 -9.49 3.86
C ALA A 290 -2.71 -10.78 4.40
N ASN A 291 -3.24 -11.38 5.49
CA ASN A 291 -2.66 -12.58 6.08
C ASN A 291 -3.16 -13.90 5.46
N ASP A 292 -4.31 -13.90 4.76
CA ASP A 292 -4.99 -15.12 4.36
C ASP A 292 -5.32 -15.14 2.85
N LEU A 293 -4.56 -15.91 2.11
CA LEU A 293 -4.75 -16.25 0.70
C LEU A 293 -5.28 -17.68 0.53
N SER A 294 -5.71 -18.35 1.59
CA SER A 294 -6.19 -19.74 1.49
C SER A 294 -7.39 -19.90 0.56
N GLY A 295 -8.17 -18.83 0.36
CA GLY A 295 -9.29 -18.78 -0.58
C GLY A 295 -8.90 -19.00 -2.05
N VAL A 296 -7.67 -18.66 -2.44
CA VAL A 296 -7.16 -18.87 -3.80
C VAL A 296 -7.14 -20.36 -4.20
N ARG A 297 -7.11 -21.28 -3.21
CA ARG A 297 -7.12 -22.73 -3.49
C ARG A 297 -8.36 -23.17 -4.27
N HIS A 298 -9.50 -22.58 -4.00
CA HIS A 298 -10.79 -22.93 -4.61
C HIS A 298 -11.34 -21.86 -5.56
N ARG A 299 -10.88 -20.62 -5.41
CA ARG A 299 -11.27 -19.50 -6.27
C ARG A 299 -10.06 -18.60 -6.55
N PRO A 300 -9.21 -18.94 -7.52
CA PRO A 300 -8.18 -18.02 -8.00
C PRO A 300 -8.83 -16.77 -8.62
N VAL A 301 -8.07 -15.67 -8.68
CA VAL A 301 -8.43 -14.49 -9.47
C VAL A 301 -8.23 -14.81 -10.93
N GLU A 302 -9.27 -14.61 -11.74
CA GLU A 302 -9.27 -14.90 -13.18
C GLU A 302 -9.43 -13.61 -13.97
N LEU A 303 -8.52 -13.36 -14.90
CA LEU A 303 -8.49 -12.17 -15.74
C LEU A 303 -8.55 -12.54 -17.22
N SER A 304 -9.16 -11.68 -18.04
CA SER A 304 -9.14 -11.82 -19.50
C SER A 304 -7.72 -11.63 -20.08
N TYR A 305 -6.85 -10.92 -19.36
CA TYR A 305 -5.44 -10.75 -19.65
C TYR A 305 -4.61 -11.82 -18.91
N PRO A 306 -4.05 -12.81 -19.58
CA PRO A 306 -3.32 -13.90 -18.94
C PRO A 306 -2.00 -13.43 -18.31
N ASP A 307 -1.50 -14.20 -17.36
CA ASP A 307 -0.17 -14.04 -16.78
C ASP A 307 0.06 -12.66 -16.09
N ARG A 308 -0.97 -12.12 -15.39
CA ARG A 308 -0.90 -10.79 -14.76
C ARG A 308 -1.02 -10.80 -13.24
N VAL A 309 -1.52 -11.87 -12.63
CA VAL A 309 -1.82 -11.90 -11.20
C VAL A 309 -0.58 -12.22 -10.37
N VAL A 310 -0.29 -11.38 -9.39
CA VAL A 310 0.65 -11.62 -8.29
C VAL A 310 -0.16 -11.56 -6.99
N TYR A 311 -0.03 -12.54 -6.12
CA TYR A 311 -0.67 -12.46 -4.81
C TYR A 311 0.25 -11.79 -3.79
N SER A 312 -0.34 -11.10 -2.80
CA SER A 312 0.43 -10.43 -1.77
C SER A 312 -0.01 -10.82 -0.37
N ALA A 313 0.97 -10.98 0.51
CA ALA A 313 0.76 -11.21 1.93
C ALA A 313 1.49 -10.15 2.76
N HIS A 314 0.92 -9.80 3.93
CA HIS A 314 1.59 -8.98 4.94
C HIS A 314 1.86 -9.83 6.18
N VAL A 315 3.07 -9.71 6.73
CA VAL A 315 3.48 -10.56 7.86
C VAL A 315 4.16 -9.69 8.91
N TYR A 316 3.56 -9.63 10.11
CA TYR A 316 4.06 -8.84 11.23
C TYR A 316 4.05 -9.64 12.54
N SER A 317 4.80 -9.18 13.56
CA SER A 317 4.93 -9.85 14.86
C SER A 317 3.59 -10.04 15.59
N TRP A 318 2.65 -9.11 15.38
CA TRP A 318 1.29 -9.13 15.95
C TRP A 318 0.27 -9.88 15.10
N SER A 319 0.60 -10.24 13.85
CA SER A 319 -0.27 -11.02 12.97
C SER A 319 -0.48 -12.45 13.49
N GLY A 320 -1.38 -13.18 12.87
CA GLY A 320 -1.80 -14.52 13.29
C GLY A 320 -3.16 -14.47 13.99
N TRP A 321 -3.30 -15.15 15.13
CA TRP A 321 -4.54 -15.14 15.93
C TRP A 321 -4.64 -13.91 16.85
N GLY A 322 -4.13 -12.77 16.42
CA GLY A 322 -4.14 -11.52 17.18
C GLY A 322 -3.45 -11.66 18.55
N ALA A 323 -3.98 -10.97 19.58
CA ALA A 323 -3.40 -10.98 20.91
C ALA A 323 -3.34 -12.36 21.59
N LEU A 324 -4.12 -13.34 21.13
CA LEU A 324 -4.17 -14.67 21.75
C LEU A 324 -2.94 -15.53 21.39
N TYR A 325 -2.56 -15.55 20.11
CA TYR A 325 -1.44 -16.34 19.63
C TYR A 325 -0.72 -15.67 18.44
N PRO A 326 -0.08 -14.51 18.67
CA PRO A 326 0.62 -13.77 17.63
C PRO A 326 1.88 -14.50 17.16
N TYR A 327 2.39 -14.14 15.98
CA TYR A 327 3.62 -14.73 15.43
C TYR A 327 4.85 -14.52 16.33
N SER A 328 4.88 -13.44 17.09
CA SER A 328 5.94 -13.15 18.07
C SER A 328 6.12 -14.21 19.19
N ARG A 329 5.11 -15.06 19.41
CA ARG A 329 5.12 -16.09 20.46
C ARG A 329 5.23 -17.52 19.95
N ARG A 330 5.38 -17.71 18.63
CA ARG A 330 5.36 -19.05 18.02
C ARG A 330 6.75 -19.68 17.96
N THR A 331 6.79 -21.00 17.89
CA THR A 331 7.96 -21.73 17.40
C THR A 331 8.07 -21.58 15.89
N TYR A 332 9.25 -21.85 15.33
CA TYR A 332 9.44 -21.79 13.89
C TYR A 332 8.48 -22.71 13.13
N GLU A 333 8.32 -23.94 13.60
CA GLU A 333 7.45 -24.95 12.97
C GLU A 333 6.00 -24.46 12.90
N SER A 334 5.48 -23.89 14.00
CA SER A 334 4.13 -23.34 14.06
C SER A 334 3.98 -22.11 13.16
N PHE A 335 4.98 -21.24 13.12
CA PHE A 335 5.02 -20.07 12.23
C PHE A 335 5.03 -20.51 10.77
N ALA A 336 5.95 -21.38 10.39
CA ALA A 336 6.09 -21.88 9.01
C ALA A 336 4.84 -22.65 8.54
N ALA A 337 4.19 -23.42 9.43
CA ALA A 337 2.94 -24.09 9.11
C ALA A 337 1.82 -23.10 8.75
N ASP A 338 1.71 -21.98 9.47
CA ASP A 338 0.73 -20.93 9.14
C ASP A 338 1.07 -20.23 7.82
N MET A 339 2.34 -19.92 7.57
CA MET A 339 2.75 -19.32 6.28
C MET A 339 2.39 -20.24 5.10
N ARG A 340 2.68 -21.55 5.22
CA ARG A 340 2.31 -22.55 4.19
C ARG A 340 0.81 -22.68 4.01
N LYS A 341 0.07 -22.69 5.11
CA LYS A 341 -1.40 -22.76 5.07
C LYS A 341 -2.00 -21.53 4.37
N ASN A 342 -1.50 -20.34 4.71
CA ASN A 342 -2.13 -19.09 4.33
C ASN A 342 -1.71 -18.60 2.94
N TRP A 343 -0.45 -18.72 2.54
CA TRP A 343 0.02 -18.16 1.28
C TRP A 343 1.19 -18.89 0.60
N ALA A 344 2.15 -19.46 1.36
CA ALA A 344 3.37 -19.99 0.76
C ALA A 344 3.14 -21.25 -0.09
N TYR A 345 2.02 -21.94 0.10
CA TYR A 345 1.62 -23.04 -0.77
C TYR A 345 1.52 -22.64 -2.25
N LEU A 346 1.20 -21.37 -2.54
CA LEU A 346 1.17 -20.84 -3.92
C LEU A 346 2.54 -20.94 -4.58
N LEU A 347 3.61 -20.70 -3.80
CA LEU A 347 4.99 -20.83 -4.25
C LEU A 347 5.44 -22.30 -4.30
N GLU A 348 5.17 -23.06 -3.22
CA GLU A 348 5.62 -24.46 -3.08
C GLU A 348 4.94 -25.39 -4.09
N GLU A 349 3.69 -25.12 -4.46
CA GLU A 349 2.91 -25.86 -5.45
C GLU A 349 3.07 -25.29 -6.87
N ASP A 350 3.96 -24.31 -7.10
CA ASP A 350 4.19 -23.62 -8.38
C ASP A 350 2.93 -23.07 -9.05
N ARG A 351 2.01 -22.51 -8.25
CA ARG A 351 0.71 -22.02 -8.74
C ARG A 351 0.75 -20.57 -9.21
N ALA A 352 1.32 -19.69 -8.38
CA ALA A 352 1.38 -18.26 -8.64
C ALA A 352 2.53 -17.61 -7.86
N PRO A 353 3.07 -16.46 -8.33
CA PRO A 353 4.02 -15.70 -7.56
C PRO A 353 3.34 -15.06 -6.33
N VAL A 354 4.08 -15.05 -5.22
CA VAL A 354 3.72 -14.31 -4.02
C VAL A 354 4.79 -13.27 -3.72
N TRP A 355 4.34 -12.06 -3.48
CA TRP A 355 5.15 -10.97 -2.96
C TRP A 355 4.68 -10.63 -1.54
N VAL A 356 5.56 -10.76 -0.54
CA VAL A 356 5.25 -10.31 0.81
C VAL A 356 5.37 -8.78 0.83
N GLY A 357 4.28 -8.09 0.51
CA GLY A 357 4.25 -6.64 0.22
C GLY A 357 4.60 -5.77 1.41
N GLU A 358 4.33 -6.28 2.62
CA GLU A 358 4.75 -5.64 3.85
C GLU A 358 5.29 -6.65 4.86
N MET A 359 6.43 -6.31 5.40
CA MET A 359 7.05 -6.93 6.56
C MET A 359 7.96 -5.92 7.24
N GLY A 360 8.19 -6.05 8.53
CA GLY A 360 9.08 -5.13 9.22
C GLY A 360 9.28 -5.49 10.68
N THR A 361 10.23 -4.82 11.30
CA THR A 361 10.57 -4.99 12.71
C THR A 361 11.14 -3.67 13.25
N PRO A 362 10.93 -3.33 14.56
CA PRO A 362 11.42 -2.08 15.11
C PRO A 362 12.95 -2.05 15.23
N ASP A 363 13.52 -0.85 15.20
CA ASP A 363 14.97 -0.61 15.40
C ASP A 363 15.48 -1.13 16.77
N LYS A 364 14.59 -1.18 17.77
CA LYS A 364 14.85 -1.74 19.10
C LYS A 364 13.85 -2.84 19.40
N PRO A 365 14.06 -4.06 18.84
CA PRO A 365 13.10 -5.15 18.94
C PRO A 365 13.04 -5.72 20.36
N GLY A 366 11.82 -6.00 20.82
CA GLY A 366 11.59 -6.85 21.97
C GLY A 366 11.90 -8.33 21.62
N LYS A 367 11.91 -9.20 22.64
CA LYS A 367 12.15 -10.66 22.43
C LYS A 367 11.14 -11.27 21.44
N GLY A 368 9.90 -10.82 21.47
CA GLY A 368 8.87 -11.32 20.56
C GLY A 368 9.11 -10.86 19.11
N ASP A 369 9.53 -9.61 18.92
CA ASP A 369 9.86 -9.09 17.59
C ASP A 369 11.08 -9.78 17.00
N GLN A 370 12.12 -10.04 17.82
CA GLN A 370 13.29 -10.81 17.40
C GLN A 370 12.93 -12.23 17.00
N ASN A 371 12.08 -12.90 17.81
CA ASN A 371 11.61 -14.27 17.52
C ASN A 371 10.88 -14.31 16.17
N TYR A 372 9.88 -13.44 15.98
CA TYR A 372 9.14 -13.32 14.75
C TYR A 372 10.07 -13.03 13.56
N TRP A 373 10.95 -12.02 13.67
CA TRP A 373 11.82 -11.59 12.59
C TRP A 373 12.79 -12.68 12.14
N ASN A 374 13.41 -13.37 13.09
CA ASN A 374 14.28 -14.51 12.79
C ASN A 374 13.53 -15.64 12.06
N HIS A 375 12.28 -15.91 12.46
CA HIS A 375 11.45 -16.90 11.79
C HIS A 375 11.08 -16.46 10.38
N LEU A 376 10.69 -15.21 10.19
CA LEU A 376 10.32 -14.67 8.88
C LEU A 376 11.50 -14.68 7.92
N VAL A 377 12.65 -14.14 8.32
CA VAL A 377 13.87 -14.10 7.47
C VAL A 377 14.28 -15.53 7.05
N ARG A 378 14.29 -16.45 7.99
CA ARG A 378 14.56 -17.86 7.68
C ARG A 378 13.55 -18.43 6.69
N PHE A 379 12.26 -18.21 6.91
CA PHE A 379 11.20 -18.75 6.06
C PHE A 379 11.22 -18.16 4.65
N LEU A 380 11.41 -16.85 4.51
CA LEU A 380 11.50 -16.18 3.20
C LEU A 380 12.69 -16.72 2.37
N ARG A 381 13.80 -17.05 3.03
CA ARG A 381 14.94 -17.70 2.35
C ARG A 381 14.61 -19.12 1.90
N GLU A 382 13.88 -19.90 2.72
CA GLU A 382 13.48 -21.27 2.40
C GLU A 382 12.56 -21.32 1.17
N VAL A 383 11.60 -20.39 1.06
CA VAL A 383 10.61 -20.39 -0.02
C VAL A 383 11.01 -19.48 -1.20
N ASP A 384 12.08 -18.70 -1.05
CA ASP A 384 12.58 -17.72 -2.04
C ASP A 384 11.49 -16.76 -2.54
N ALA A 385 10.74 -16.15 -1.61
CA ALA A 385 9.69 -15.21 -1.92
C ALA A 385 10.23 -13.81 -2.26
N SER A 386 9.54 -13.08 -3.13
CA SER A 386 9.67 -11.62 -3.26
C SER A 386 9.14 -10.94 -1.99
N TRP A 387 9.70 -9.77 -1.63
CA TRP A 387 9.35 -9.09 -0.39
C TRP A 387 9.41 -7.57 -0.51
N GLY A 388 8.68 -6.87 0.39
CA GLY A 388 8.67 -5.43 0.57
C GLY A 388 8.78 -5.06 2.04
N TYR A 389 9.79 -4.25 2.38
CA TYR A 389 10.02 -3.82 3.75
C TYR A 389 9.19 -2.57 4.08
N TRP A 390 8.54 -2.54 5.22
CA TRP A 390 7.88 -1.38 5.80
C TRP A 390 8.75 -0.76 6.89
N ALA A 391 9.31 0.45 6.72
CA ALA A 391 9.28 1.32 5.57
C ALA A 391 10.60 2.10 5.48
N ILE A 392 10.77 2.93 4.43
CA ILE A 392 11.93 3.82 4.34
C ILE A 392 11.81 4.99 5.34
N ASN A 393 10.61 5.45 5.60
CA ASN A 393 10.25 6.67 6.32
C ASN A 393 10.84 6.76 7.74
N PRO A 394 11.38 7.91 8.17
CA PRO A 394 11.85 8.12 9.53
C PRO A 394 10.72 8.42 10.54
N ARG A 395 9.60 8.99 10.07
CA ARG A 395 8.50 9.45 10.89
C ARG A 395 7.15 9.17 10.27
N LYS A 396 6.14 8.98 11.12
CA LYS A 396 4.72 8.91 10.73
C LYS A 396 4.20 10.30 10.44
N PRO A 397 3.48 10.53 9.32
CA PRO A 397 3.04 11.88 8.92
C PRO A 397 2.11 12.54 9.92
N ALA A 398 1.12 11.79 10.44
CA ALA A 398 0.01 12.32 11.25
C ALA A 398 0.38 12.67 12.71
N GLY A 399 1.55 12.98 13.04
CA GLY A 399 1.94 13.32 14.41
C GLY A 399 3.42 13.48 14.58
N ASN A 400 4.15 13.36 13.47
CA ASN A 400 5.59 13.45 13.48
C ASN A 400 6.27 12.45 14.44
N GLU A 401 5.55 11.34 14.73
CA GLU A 401 6.02 10.27 15.60
C GLU A 401 7.17 9.51 14.93
N TRP A 402 8.18 9.14 15.73
CA TRP A 402 9.28 8.31 15.25
C TRP A 402 8.77 6.98 14.68
N GLU A 403 9.17 6.67 13.45
CA GLU A 403 8.87 5.37 12.85
C GLU A 403 9.97 4.38 13.23
N SER A 404 9.66 3.54 14.20
CA SER A 404 10.62 2.54 14.69
C SER A 404 10.99 1.50 13.64
N TYR A 405 10.14 1.29 12.63
CA TYR A 405 10.39 0.41 11.49
C TYR A 405 11.21 1.10 10.39
N GLY A 406 11.32 2.43 10.42
CA GLY A 406 12.01 3.21 9.41
C GLY A 406 13.48 2.81 9.20
N LEU A 407 13.93 2.87 7.96
CA LEU A 407 15.32 2.54 7.60
C LEU A 407 16.22 3.77 7.52
N VAL A 408 15.65 4.98 7.44
CA VAL A 408 16.43 6.23 7.42
C VAL A 408 16.05 7.14 8.58
N GLY A 409 16.89 8.12 8.87
CA GLY A 409 16.60 9.20 9.81
C GLY A 409 16.07 10.45 9.11
N ASP A 410 15.90 11.53 9.87
CA ASP A 410 15.27 12.77 9.42
C ASP A 410 15.97 13.46 8.25
N GLY A 411 17.24 13.17 8.00
CA GLY A 411 18.01 13.75 6.88
C GLY A 411 17.62 13.22 5.50
N TRP A 412 16.94 12.08 5.42
CA TRP A 412 16.61 11.41 4.17
C TRP A 412 17.81 11.26 3.22
N ASP A 413 18.99 10.96 3.78
CA ASP A 413 20.25 10.83 3.09
C ASP A 413 21.02 9.61 3.58
N ARG A 414 22.20 9.37 2.97
CA ARG A 414 23.03 8.21 3.27
C ARG A 414 23.59 8.23 4.69
N GLU A 415 23.84 9.41 5.22
CA GLU A 415 24.36 9.62 6.58
C GLU A 415 23.33 9.29 7.64
N SER A 416 22.05 9.45 7.32
CA SER A 416 20.92 9.15 8.20
C SER A 416 20.43 7.71 8.11
N VAL A 417 21.00 6.86 7.25
CA VAL A 417 20.63 5.44 7.14
C VAL A 417 20.89 4.70 8.44
N ARG A 418 19.89 3.98 8.92
CA ARG A 418 19.99 3.15 10.14
C ARG A 418 20.65 1.81 9.79
N TRP A 419 21.98 1.77 9.83
CA TRP A 419 22.79 0.57 9.59
C TRP A 419 22.74 -0.35 10.80
N ASP A 420 21.65 -1.10 10.94
CA ASP A 420 21.43 -2.05 12.02
C ASP A 420 21.17 -3.47 11.49
N TYR A 421 20.81 -4.38 12.38
CA TYR A 421 20.55 -5.80 12.07
C TYR A 421 19.55 -6.00 10.91
N ARG A 422 18.57 -5.08 10.73
CA ARG A 422 17.57 -5.17 9.67
C ARG A 422 18.20 -5.11 8.28
N MET A 423 19.12 -4.17 8.07
CA MET A 423 19.83 -4.05 6.79
C MET A 423 20.70 -5.27 6.50
N GLU A 424 21.32 -5.88 7.52
CA GLU A 424 22.08 -7.12 7.36
C GLU A 424 21.18 -8.29 6.98
N ASP A 425 20.04 -8.44 7.64
CA ASP A 425 19.07 -9.50 7.34
C ASP A 425 18.43 -9.33 5.96
N LEU A 426 18.12 -8.08 5.53
CA LEU A 426 17.61 -7.81 4.18
C LEU A 426 18.63 -8.19 3.09
N ARG A 427 19.94 -8.00 3.35
CA ARG A 427 20.99 -8.50 2.43
C ARG A 427 20.97 -10.01 2.30
N GLN A 428 20.72 -10.74 3.39
CA GLN A 428 20.55 -12.20 3.35
C GLN A 428 19.33 -12.61 2.54
N LEU A 429 18.33 -11.74 2.38
CA LEU A 429 17.14 -11.94 1.54
C LEU A 429 17.35 -11.51 0.07
N GLY A 430 18.57 -11.11 -0.30
CA GLY A 430 18.92 -10.75 -1.67
C GLY A 430 18.85 -9.25 -1.98
N LEU A 431 18.87 -8.37 -0.94
CA LEU A 431 19.04 -6.94 -1.16
C LEU A 431 20.44 -6.71 -1.75
N GLY A 432 20.48 -6.28 -3.03
CA GLY A 432 21.72 -5.96 -3.72
C GLY A 432 22.24 -4.59 -3.28
N MET A 433 23.49 -4.47 -2.82
CA MET A 433 24.09 -3.15 -2.68
C MET A 433 24.72 -2.75 -4.01
N ALA A 434 24.48 -1.53 -4.46
CA ALA A 434 25.30 -0.94 -5.51
C ALA A 434 26.73 -0.81 -4.97
N SER A 435 27.65 -1.48 -5.65
CA SER A 435 29.09 -1.44 -5.37
C SER A 435 29.65 -0.04 -5.59
#